data_5c141cc0905bb516b0801fb5b07f8f7a
#
_entry.id   5c141cc0905bb516b0801fb5b07f8f7a
#
_cell.length_a   1.000
_cell.length_b   1.000
_cell.length_c   1.000
_cell.angle_alpha   90.00
_cell.angle_beta   90.00
_cell.angle_gamma   90.00
#
_symmetry.space_group_name_H-M   'P 1'
#
loop_
_entity.id
_entity.type
_entity.pdbx_description
1 polymer ?
#
loop_
_entity_poly.entity_id
_entity_poly.type
_entity_poly.pdbx_seq_one_letter_code
_entity_poly.pdbx_strand_id
1 'polypeptide(L)'
;MTGLGALIKRNCKLFFKDKGMFFTSLITPAILLVLYVTFLGNVYRDSFTASIEGYMSVPEKLINATVGGELFSSLLAVCCVTVAFCSNMLMVQDKVSGSRRDITMTPVKKSVMAMGYYIATFISTFIVCVIAAGLCFIY
;
A
#
# COMPACT_ATOMS: atom_id res chain seq x y z
N MET A 1 22.74 -12.41 15.12
CA MET A 1 21.74 -11.34 14.82
C MET A 1 22.10 -10.45 13.63
N THR A 2 23.33 -10.50 13.15
CA THR A 2 23.83 -9.67 12.02
C THR A 2 23.24 -10.01 10.63
N GLY A 3 22.68 -11.20 10.44
CA GLY A 3 22.10 -11.60 9.15
C GLY A 3 20.71 -11.03 8.85
N LEU A 4 19.88 -10.79 9.88
CA LEU A 4 18.51 -10.30 9.70
C LEU A 4 18.49 -8.89 9.10
N GLY A 5 19.31 -7.98 9.60
CA GLY A 5 19.38 -6.60 9.11
C GLY A 5 19.87 -6.52 7.65
N ALA A 6 20.84 -7.35 7.29
CA ALA A 6 21.33 -7.45 5.92
C ALA A 6 20.24 -7.98 4.97
N LEU A 7 19.45 -8.95 5.40
CA LEU A 7 18.32 -9.52 4.65
C LEU A 7 17.20 -8.50 4.44
N ILE A 8 16.84 -7.77 5.48
CA ILE A 8 15.84 -6.69 5.40
C ILE A 8 16.29 -5.62 4.41
N LYS A 9 17.53 -5.13 4.55
CA LYS A 9 18.10 -4.13 3.66
C LYS A 9 18.14 -4.59 2.20
N ARG A 10 18.50 -5.86 1.96
CA ARG A 10 18.49 -6.48 0.63
C ARG A 10 17.08 -6.49 0.05
N ASN A 11 16.10 -6.97 0.80
CA ASN A 11 14.72 -7.13 0.32
C ASN A 11 14.05 -5.78 0.06
N CYS A 12 14.22 -4.81 0.94
CA CYS A 12 13.78 -3.44 0.69
C CYS A 12 14.45 -2.85 -0.56
N LYS A 13 15.78 -3.02 -0.69
CA LYS A 13 16.50 -2.53 -1.87
C LYS A 13 16.03 -3.19 -3.16
N LEU A 14 15.72 -4.48 -3.15
CA LEU A 14 15.18 -5.20 -4.30
C LEU A 14 13.80 -4.66 -4.69
N PHE A 15 12.90 -4.46 -3.73
CA PHE A 15 11.58 -3.91 -3.97
C PHE A 15 11.63 -2.53 -4.65
N PHE A 16 12.45 -1.62 -4.13
CA PHE A 16 12.60 -0.28 -4.71
C PHE A 16 13.43 -0.24 -5.99
N LYS A 17 14.32 -1.22 -6.20
CA LYS A 17 15.13 -1.34 -7.43
C LYS A 17 14.33 -1.95 -8.57
N ASP A 18 13.37 -2.81 -8.26
CA ASP A 18 12.46 -3.38 -9.26
C ASP A 18 11.40 -2.36 -9.63
N LYS A 19 11.69 -1.61 -10.72
CA LYS A 19 10.78 -0.58 -11.25
C LYS A 19 9.39 -1.13 -11.53
N GLY A 20 9.29 -2.38 -12.00
CA GLY A 20 8.01 -3.03 -12.30
C GLY A 20 7.14 -3.18 -11.04
N MET A 21 7.68 -3.76 -9.99
CA MET A 21 6.96 -3.94 -8.73
C MET A 21 6.58 -2.61 -8.07
N PHE A 22 7.50 -1.66 -8.05
CA PHE A 22 7.27 -0.35 -7.48
C PHE A 22 6.17 0.41 -8.24
N PHE A 23 6.25 0.47 -9.57
CA PHE A 23 5.23 1.13 -10.38
C PHE A 23 3.87 0.43 -10.29
N THR A 24 3.82 -0.89 -10.30
CA THR A 24 2.57 -1.64 -10.13
C THR A 24 1.91 -1.34 -8.79
N SER A 25 2.68 -1.24 -7.72
CA SER A 25 2.14 -0.90 -6.39
C SER A 25 1.62 0.53 -6.31
N LEU A 26 2.15 1.46 -7.12
CA LEU A 26 1.73 2.86 -7.14
C LEU A 26 0.56 3.11 -8.13
N ILE A 27 0.47 2.33 -9.21
CA ILE A 27 -0.58 2.47 -10.22
C ILE A 27 -1.97 2.24 -9.60
N THR A 28 -2.11 1.25 -8.74
CA THR A 28 -3.41 0.92 -8.12
C THR A 28 -4.01 2.07 -7.32
N PRO A 29 -3.30 2.68 -6.35
CA PRO A 29 -3.82 3.86 -5.65
C PRO A 29 -3.99 5.06 -6.57
N ALA A 30 -3.15 5.23 -7.60
CA ALA A 30 -3.30 6.32 -8.56
C ALA A 30 -4.58 6.19 -9.40
N ILE A 31 -4.89 5.00 -9.90
CA ILE A 31 -6.14 4.72 -10.64
C ILE A 31 -7.36 4.96 -9.74
N LEU A 32 -7.31 4.49 -8.49
CA LEU A 32 -8.38 4.70 -7.52
C LEU A 32 -8.62 6.18 -7.25
N LEU A 33 -7.55 6.96 -7.13
CA LEU A 33 -7.64 8.41 -6.93
C LEU A 33 -8.28 9.10 -8.13
N VAL A 34 -7.89 8.74 -9.35
CA VAL A 34 -8.50 9.27 -10.59
C VAL A 34 -9.98 8.88 -10.68
N LEU A 35 -10.34 7.63 -10.40
CA LEU A 35 -11.74 7.17 -10.38
C LEU A 35 -12.58 7.91 -9.34
N TYR A 36 -12.00 8.20 -8.21
CA TYR A 36 -12.68 8.97 -7.18
C TYR A 36 -12.96 10.40 -7.62
N VAL A 37 -11.93 11.08 -8.12
CA VAL A 37 -12.05 12.47 -8.57
C VAL A 37 -13.10 12.61 -9.68
N THR A 38 -13.15 11.65 -10.59
CA THR A 38 -14.04 11.72 -11.76
C THR A 38 -15.46 11.22 -11.49
N PHE A 39 -15.62 10.20 -10.65
CA PHE A 39 -16.91 9.51 -10.53
C PHE A 39 -17.38 9.31 -9.07
N LEU A 40 -16.54 8.71 -8.22
CA LEU A 40 -16.97 8.31 -6.87
C LEU A 40 -17.28 9.50 -5.96
N GLY A 41 -16.57 10.61 -6.10
CA GLY A 41 -16.80 11.81 -5.28
C GLY A 41 -18.23 12.32 -5.37
N ASN A 42 -18.79 12.37 -6.57
CA ASN A 42 -20.17 12.78 -6.80
C ASN A 42 -21.18 11.76 -6.26
N VAL A 43 -20.93 10.46 -6.50
CA VAL A 43 -21.81 9.38 -6.02
C VAL A 43 -21.87 9.34 -4.49
N TYR A 44 -20.73 9.47 -3.82
CA TYR A 44 -20.69 9.52 -2.36
C TYR A 44 -21.40 10.77 -1.81
N ARG A 45 -21.18 11.90 -2.45
CA ARG A 45 -21.84 13.15 -2.07
C ARG A 45 -23.35 13.06 -2.19
N ASP A 46 -23.84 12.55 -3.31
CA ASP A 46 -25.27 12.38 -3.56
C ASP A 46 -25.90 11.37 -2.58
N SER A 47 -25.22 10.27 -2.30
CA SER A 47 -25.67 9.26 -1.33
C SER A 47 -25.73 9.81 0.09
N PHE A 48 -24.74 10.58 0.50
CA PHE A 48 -24.73 11.24 1.81
C PHE A 48 -25.82 12.29 1.93
N THR A 49 -25.99 13.13 0.91
CA THR A 49 -27.01 14.16 0.87
C THR A 49 -28.40 13.54 0.96
N ALA A 50 -28.68 12.50 0.16
CA ALA A 50 -29.95 11.78 0.19
C ALA A 50 -30.24 11.10 1.55
N SER A 51 -29.21 10.67 2.26
CA SER A 51 -29.35 10.02 3.58
C SER A 51 -29.63 11.04 4.70
N ILE A 52 -29.27 12.29 4.53
CA ILE A 52 -29.35 13.35 5.57
C ILE A 52 -30.52 14.33 5.31
N GLU A 53 -31.02 14.42 4.09
CA GLU A 53 -32.09 15.34 3.69
C GLU A 53 -33.39 15.25 4.52
N GLY A 54 -33.55 14.21 5.35
CA GLY A 54 -34.70 14.03 6.24
C GLY A 54 -34.46 14.42 7.70
N TYR A 55 -33.24 14.67 8.13
CA TYR A 55 -32.90 14.75 9.55
C TYR A 55 -32.26 16.06 10.01
N MET A 56 -31.43 16.73 9.19
CA MET A 56 -30.75 17.96 9.59
C MET A 56 -30.18 18.70 8.37
N SER A 57 -30.18 20.04 8.41
CA SER A 57 -29.40 20.87 7.48
C SER A 57 -27.93 20.83 7.88
N VAL A 58 -27.18 19.88 7.31
CA VAL A 58 -25.74 19.74 7.55
C VAL A 58 -24.98 20.68 6.60
N PRO A 59 -24.03 21.49 7.09
CA PRO A 59 -23.26 22.38 6.24
C PRO A 59 -22.43 21.54 5.23
N GLU A 60 -22.43 21.95 3.96
CA GLU A 60 -21.73 21.28 2.85
C GLU A 60 -20.27 21.00 3.15
N LYS A 61 -19.63 21.81 3.98
CA LYS A 61 -18.24 21.64 4.41
C LYS A 61 -18.04 20.36 5.21
N LEU A 62 -19.04 19.96 6.00
CA LEU A 62 -18.98 18.73 6.79
C LEU A 62 -19.18 17.50 5.90
N ILE A 63 -20.07 17.57 4.92
CA ILE A 63 -20.29 16.51 3.94
C ILE A 63 -19.01 16.25 3.14
N ASN A 64 -18.37 17.29 2.62
CA ASN A 64 -17.15 17.18 1.86
C ASN A 64 -15.99 16.62 2.72
N ALA A 65 -15.90 16.99 3.99
CA ALA A 65 -14.89 16.46 4.91
C ALA A 65 -15.10 14.97 5.19
N THR A 66 -16.35 14.53 5.37
CA THR A 66 -16.69 13.12 5.62
C THR A 66 -16.40 12.26 4.38
N VAL A 67 -16.83 12.72 3.22
CA VAL A 67 -16.58 12.04 1.94
C VAL A 67 -15.06 11.93 1.66
N GLY A 68 -14.31 13.00 1.93
CA GLY A 68 -12.83 12.98 1.81
C GLY A 68 -12.17 12.00 2.79
N GLY A 69 -12.66 11.91 4.01
CA GLY A 69 -12.16 10.95 5.02
C GLY A 69 -12.44 9.51 4.64
N GLU A 70 -13.61 9.20 4.13
CA GLU A 70 -13.98 7.86 3.63
C GLU A 70 -13.09 7.42 2.46
N LEU A 71 -12.86 8.32 1.52
CA LEU A 71 -11.93 8.10 0.44
C LEU A 71 -10.52 7.80 0.94
N PHE A 72 -10.01 8.65 1.82
CA PHE A 72 -8.65 8.50 2.34
C PHE A 72 -8.46 7.15 3.03
N SER A 73 -9.45 6.72 3.83
CA SER A 73 -9.46 5.44 4.50
C SER A 73 -9.46 4.26 3.52
N SER A 74 -10.35 4.28 2.52
CA SER A 74 -10.44 3.22 1.52
C SER A 74 -9.20 3.13 0.64
N LEU A 75 -8.62 4.26 0.27
CA LEU A 75 -7.40 4.33 -0.53
C LEU A 75 -6.20 3.75 0.23
N LEU A 76 -6.06 4.07 1.52
CA LEU A 76 -5.01 3.49 2.36
C LEU A 76 -5.18 1.99 2.52
N ALA A 77 -6.40 1.50 2.72
CA ALA A 77 -6.66 0.07 2.86
C ALA A 77 -6.26 -0.70 1.60
N VAL A 78 -6.68 -0.24 0.42
CA VAL A 78 -6.31 -0.87 -0.86
C VAL A 78 -4.81 -0.78 -1.11
N CYS A 79 -4.18 0.34 -0.78
CA CYS A 79 -2.74 0.52 -0.89
C CYS A 79 -1.97 -0.51 -0.03
N CYS A 80 -2.38 -0.71 1.23
CA CYS A 80 -1.77 -1.71 2.12
C CYS A 80 -1.85 -3.12 1.54
N VAL A 81 -3.01 -3.52 1.05
CA VAL A 81 -3.22 -4.87 0.47
C VAL A 81 -2.37 -5.05 -0.79
N THR A 82 -2.37 -4.06 -1.69
CA THR A 82 -1.63 -4.14 -2.95
C THR A 82 -0.12 -4.20 -2.73
N VAL A 83 0.42 -3.35 -1.86
CA VAL A 83 1.86 -3.34 -1.56
C VAL A 83 2.28 -4.62 -0.84
N ALA A 84 1.46 -5.12 0.09
CA ALA A 84 1.72 -6.39 0.76
C ALA A 84 1.75 -7.55 -0.25
N PHE A 85 0.82 -7.56 -1.20
CA PHE A 85 0.80 -8.56 -2.27
C PHE A 85 2.05 -8.48 -3.16
N CYS A 86 2.41 -7.29 -3.65
CA CYS A 86 3.60 -7.09 -4.47
C CYS A 86 4.89 -7.46 -3.73
N SER A 87 4.98 -7.16 -2.43
CA SER A 87 6.14 -7.53 -1.62
C SER A 87 6.25 -9.04 -1.41
N ASN A 88 5.13 -9.75 -1.28
CA ASN A 88 5.11 -11.21 -1.20
C ASN A 88 5.50 -11.86 -2.53
N MET A 89 5.21 -11.23 -3.66
CA MET A 89 5.69 -11.67 -4.98
C MET A 89 7.21 -11.69 -5.06
N LEU A 90 7.91 -10.81 -4.35
CA LEU A 90 9.37 -10.83 -4.25
C LEU A 90 9.88 -12.16 -3.67
N MET A 91 9.20 -12.70 -2.66
CA MET A 91 9.54 -13.99 -2.08
C MET A 91 9.39 -15.15 -3.09
N VAL A 92 8.36 -15.08 -3.92
CA VAL A 92 8.12 -16.05 -4.99
C VAL A 92 9.20 -15.93 -6.07
N GLN A 93 9.54 -14.72 -6.46
CA GLN A 93 10.55 -14.40 -7.46
C GLN A 93 11.96 -14.88 -7.01
N ASP A 94 12.32 -14.67 -5.75
CA ASP A 94 13.55 -15.19 -5.15
C ASP A 94 13.59 -16.73 -5.17
N LYS A 95 12.43 -17.39 -5.05
CA LYS A 95 12.33 -18.85 -5.15
C LYS A 95 12.55 -19.32 -6.59
N VAL A 96 11.97 -18.67 -7.56
CA VAL A 96 12.04 -19.03 -8.99
C VAL A 96 13.44 -18.73 -9.55
N SER A 97 14.03 -17.59 -9.19
CA SER A 97 15.38 -17.19 -9.64
C SER A 97 16.52 -17.98 -9.02
N GLY A 98 16.24 -18.87 -8.06
CA GLY A 98 17.25 -19.62 -7.34
C GLY A 98 17.98 -18.84 -6.24
N SER A 99 17.79 -17.53 -6.12
CA SER A 99 18.40 -16.69 -5.08
C SER A 99 18.10 -17.18 -3.67
N ARG A 100 16.94 -17.80 -3.47
CA ARG A 100 16.57 -18.43 -2.20
C ARG A 100 17.49 -19.62 -1.86
N ARG A 101 17.98 -20.35 -2.86
CA ARG A 101 18.89 -21.47 -2.66
C ARG A 101 20.23 -20.97 -2.11
N ASP A 102 20.72 -19.86 -2.63
CA ASP A 102 21.99 -19.25 -2.18
C ASP A 102 21.87 -18.77 -0.73
N ILE A 103 20.73 -18.21 -0.35
CA ILE A 103 20.46 -17.77 1.02
C ILE A 103 20.36 -18.99 1.96
N THR A 104 19.80 -20.11 1.52
CA THR A 104 19.69 -21.33 2.34
C THR A 104 21.03 -22.05 2.53
N MET A 105 22.02 -21.79 1.68
CA MET A 105 23.39 -22.28 1.87
C MET A 105 24.14 -21.54 3.00
N THR A 106 23.64 -20.38 3.41
CA THR A 106 24.16 -19.67 4.58
C THR A 106 23.60 -20.27 5.88
N PRO A 107 24.32 -20.23 7.01
CA PRO A 107 23.85 -20.78 8.29
C PRO A 107 22.73 -19.96 8.94
N VAL A 108 21.78 -19.46 8.15
CA VAL A 108 20.65 -18.66 8.61
C VAL A 108 19.44 -19.56 8.81
N LYS A 109 18.82 -19.51 9.99
CA LYS A 109 17.60 -20.27 10.27
C LYS A 109 16.46 -19.82 9.36
N LYS A 110 15.66 -20.78 8.86
CA LYS A 110 14.50 -20.51 7.99
C LYS A 110 13.52 -19.50 8.59
N SER A 111 13.37 -19.51 9.91
CA SER A 111 12.54 -18.53 10.64
C SER A 111 13.07 -17.10 10.50
N VAL A 112 14.38 -16.91 10.55
CA VAL A 112 15.01 -15.58 10.41
C VAL A 112 14.81 -15.05 8.98
N MET A 113 14.85 -15.94 7.99
CA MET A 113 14.56 -15.58 6.60
C MET A 113 13.12 -15.11 6.42
N ALA A 114 12.13 -15.84 6.96
CA ALA A 114 10.72 -15.46 6.90
C ALA A 114 10.47 -14.11 7.59
N MET A 115 11.07 -13.90 8.77
CA MET A 115 11.00 -12.62 9.48
C MET A 115 11.61 -11.47 8.66
N GLY A 116 12.71 -11.73 7.96
CA GLY A 116 13.34 -10.74 7.08
C GLY A 116 12.43 -10.27 5.94
N TYR A 117 11.71 -11.18 5.30
CA TYR A 117 10.71 -10.83 4.28
C TYR A 117 9.53 -10.08 4.90
N TYR A 118 9.02 -10.53 6.04
CA TYR A 118 7.88 -9.89 6.70
C TYR A 118 8.19 -8.43 7.11
N ILE A 119 9.33 -8.20 7.74
CA ILE A 119 9.74 -6.85 8.14
C ILE A 119 10.01 -5.96 6.92
N ALA A 120 10.62 -6.50 5.87
CA ALA A 120 10.84 -5.76 4.63
C ALA A 120 9.52 -5.37 3.97
N THR A 121 8.52 -6.28 3.94
CA THR A 121 7.18 -5.99 3.45
C THR A 121 6.52 -4.87 4.26
N PHE A 122 6.60 -4.95 5.58
CA PHE A 122 6.02 -3.94 6.47
C PHE A 122 6.62 -2.55 6.22
N ILE A 123 7.94 -2.45 6.12
CA ILE A 123 8.65 -1.19 5.84
C ILE A 123 8.25 -0.64 4.47
N SER A 124 8.23 -1.48 3.43
CA SER A 124 7.89 -1.07 2.08
C SER A 124 6.44 -0.58 2.00
N THR A 125 5.50 -1.28 2.65
CA THR A 125 4.10 -0.87 2.73
C THR A 125 3.95 0.47 3.42
N PHE A 126 4.64 0.66 4.54
CA PHE A 126 4.59 1.91 5.28
C PHE A 126 5.07 3.10 4.45
N ILE A 127 6.20 2.95 3.74
CA ILE A 127 6.74 4.02 2.88
C ILE A 127 5.78 4.35 1.75
N VAL A 128 5.22 3.36 1.06
CA VAL A 128 4.27 3.58 -0.05
C VAL A 128 2.98 4.21 0.45
N CYS A 129 2.47 3.82 1.62
CA CYS A 129 1.29 4.44 2.23
C CYS A 129 1.54 5.92 2.59
N VAL A 130 2.72 6.26 3.10
CA VAL A 130 3.08 7.66 3.38
C VAL A 130 3.12 8.49 2.09
N ILE A 131 3.66 7.94 1.01
CA ILE A 131 3.68 8.60 -0.31
C ILE A 131 2.25 8.78 -0.83
N ALA A 132 1.41 7.75 -0.76
CA ALA A 132 0.01 7.80 -1.18
C ALA A 132 -0.80 8.82 -0.37
N ALA A 133 -0.59 8.85 0.96
CA ALA A 133 -1.20 9.85 1.84
C ALA A 133 -0.76 11.27 1.48
N GLY A 134 0.53 11.48 1.18
CA GLY A 134 1.05 12.77 0.73
C GLY A 134 0.41 13.24 -0.58
N LEU A 135 0.21 12.33 -1.54
CA LEU A 135 -0.49 12.66 -2.79
C LEU A 135 -1.96 13.04 -2.56
N CYS A 136 -2.65 12.36 -1.63
CA CYS A 136 -4.01 12.73 -1.22
C CYS A 136 -4.08 14.10 -0.55
N PHE A 137 -3.04 14.50 0.18
CA PHE A 137 -3.03 15.77 0.90
C PHE A 137 -2.77 16.98 -0.01
N ILE A 138 -2.17 16.74 -1.17
CA ILE A 138 -1.90 17.78 -2.19
C ILE A 138 -3.17 18.09 -3.00
N TYR A 139 -4.10 17.13 -3.04
CA TYR A 139 -5.38 17.27 -3.72
C TYR A 139 -6.47 17.78 -2.78
#